data_2e849aea7c1004fc348e569ba88759ff
#
_entry.id   2e849aea7c1004fc348e569ba88759ff
#
_cell.length_a   1.000
_cell.length_b   1.000
_cell.length_c   1.000
_cell.angle_alpha   90.00
_cell.angle_beta   90.00
_cell.angle_gamma   90.00
#
_symmetry.space_group_name_H-M   'P 1'
#
loop_
_entity.id
_entity.type
_entity.pdbx_description
1 polymer ?
#
loop_
_entity_poly.entity_id
_entity_poly.type
_entity_poly.pdbx_seq_one_letter_code
_entity_poly.pdbx_strand_id
1 'polypeptide(L)'
;MYAVLLLPEFRLQAARRYRDLDAAAPVAVVAADGKICACSAAAAAGGVRAGMPGVQGLARCPALQLWPRAGAAEQAVQQALLELADSLSPEIEATGEGCCTLDLRRSGTSDWNAWCAAVLARFTALELHGKVGIAPNPDLAFLAARRADSFLVVQAPASFLAQLAIAEIDPPPHLHALLRDWGVHTLGQFTSLPRGDLADRLGPEMDRLWQRASGQTERLLRLVRPAEEFRESCDFEHALETVEPLLFLLRRFLDQLTLRLATAHRVAARMVLTLPLDDGTAHEHVFSVPAPTGDAEVLLRILHTHLADLRLAAHPAGLRLQIDPVRPDHQQLRFFESPLRDPQRFGETLARLSALVGVENVGVVELADSHRPDAFRLVAPQFHHHANPAGEPAADLAVGLPLRRYRPPLSAVVRVLRQEPAEVSSAVVSGRVVARLGPYRASGAWWESEQWSVEEWDVEIESRGLYRLHQEPSGWFIDGCYDTGLR
;
A
#
# COMPACT_ATOMS: atom_id res chain seq x y z
N MET A 1 1.85 11.14 -31.62
CA MET A 1 1.03 9.92 -31.52
C MET A 1 0.35 9.89 -30.17
N TYR A 2 -0.80 9.25 -30.11
CA TYR A 2 -1.53 8.96 -28.88
C TYR A 2 -1.64 7.45 -28.71
N ALA A 3 -1.71 6.96 -27.47
CA ALA A 3 -2.00 5.58 -27.18
C ALA A 3 -3.26 5.48 -26.32
N VAL A 4 -4.02 4.41 -26.52
CA VAL A 4 -5.12 4.04 -25.63
C VAL A 4 -4.82 2.67 -25.04
N LEU A 5 -4.85 2.59 -23.74
CA LEU A 5 -4.79 1.37 -22.95
C LEU A 5 -6.25 0.99 -22.61
N LEU A 6 -6.67 -0.19 -23.02
CA LEU A 6 -8.04 -0.68 -22.84
C LEU A 6 -8.04 -2.03 -22.17
N LEU A 7 -8.78 -2.17 -21.08
CA LEU A 7 -9.06 -3.45 -20.43
C LEU A 7 -10.44 -3.95 -20.92
N PRO A 8 -10.51 -4.90 -21.84
CA PRO A 8 -11.78 -5.47 -22.27
C PRO A 8 -12.41 -6.21 -21.08
N GLU A 9 -13.75 -6.22 -21.05
CA GLU A 9 -14.49 -6.86 -19.95
C GLU A 9 -14.01 -6.42 -18.54
N PHE A 10 -13.67 -5.14 -18.38
CA PHE A 10 -13.07 -4.55 -17.19
C PHE A 10 -13.68 -5.04 -15.87
N ARG A 11 -15.03 -5.01 -15.76
CA ARG A 11 -15.74 -5.44 -14.54
C ARG A 11 -15.55 -6.93 -14.24
N LEU A 12 -15.46 -7.75 -15.28
CA LEU A 12 -15.23 -9.18 -15.14
C LEU A 12 -13.78 -9.46 -14.69
N GLN A 13 -12.80 -8.76 -15.28
CA GLN A 13 -11.40 -8.86 -14.87
C GLN A 13 -11.24 -8.42 -13.41
N ALA A 14 -11.86 -7.31 -13.00
CA ALA A 14 -11.84 -6.84 -11.62
C ALA A 14 -12.47 -7.86 -10.65
N ALA A 15 -13.60 -8.45 -11.01
CA ALA A 15 -14.28 -9.46 -10.19
C ALA A 15 -13.48 -10.77 -10.07
N ARG A 16 -12.69 -11.13 -11.08
CA ARG A 16 -11.81 -12.31 -11.07
C ARG A 16 -10.54 -12.14 -10.24
N ARG A 17 -10.10 -10.93 -10.02
CA ARG A 17 -8.77 -10.61 -9.47
C ARG A 17 -8.44 -11.32 -8.15
N TYR A 18 -9.44 -11.62 -7.32
CA TYR A 18 -9.27 -12.26 -6.01
C TYR A 18 -9.96 -13.63 -5.91
N ARG A 19 -10.29 -14.23 -7.06
CA ARG A 19 -10.95 -15.52 -7.12
C ARG A 19 -10.11 -16.50 -7.93
N ASP A 20 -9.86 -17.65 -7.34
CA ASP A 20 -9.16 -18.75 -8.04
C ASP A 20 -10.19 -19.56 -8.80
N LEU A 21 -10.40 -19.26 -10.08
CA LEU A 21 -11.43 -19.88 -10.89
C LEU A 21 -10.93 -20.18 -12.29
N ASP A 22 -11.45 -21.26 -12.84
CA ASP A 22 -11.20 -21.65 -14.22
C ASP A 22 -11.58 -20.49 -15.18
N ALA A 23 -10.63 -20.07 -16.00
CA ALA A 23 -10.84 -19.01 -17.00
C ALA A 23 -11.97 -19.33 -17.99
N ALA A 24 -12.27 -20.62 -18.19
CA ALA A 24 -13.30 -21.12 -19.09
C ALA A 24 -14.72 -21.13 -18.47
N ALA A 25 -14.87 -20.89 -17.17
CA ALA A 25 -16.18 -20.94 -16.53
C ALA A 25 -17.14 -19.86 -17.04
N PRO A 26 -18.43 -20.18 -17.26
CA PRO A 26 -19.44 -19.17 -17.60
C PRO A 26 -19.77 -18.32 -16.39
N VAL A 27 -19.37 -17.06 -16.42
CA VAL A 27 -19.53 -16.11 -15.32
C VAL A 27 -20.24 -14.86 -15.79
N ALA A 28 -21.08 -14.27 -14.94
CA ALA A 28 -21.65 -12.95 -15.15
C ALA A 28 -21.59 -12.10 -13.87
N VAL A 29 -21.25 -10.83 -14.03
CA VAL A 29 -21.24 -9.83 -12.94
C VAL A 29 -22.62 -9.17 -12.90
N VAL A 30 -23.21 -9.11 -11.70
CA VAL A 30 -24.56 -8.57 -11.49
C VAL A 30 -24.48 -7.28 -10.68
N ALA A 31 -25.15 -6.24 -11.16
CA ALA A 31 -25.28 -4.98 -10.45
C ALA A 31 -26.31 -5.09 -9.30
N ALA A 32 -26.37 -4.08 -8.43
CA ALA A 32 -27.26 -4.05 -7.28
C ALA A 32 -28.77 -4.16 -7.66
N ASP A 33 -29.13 -3.78 -8.90
CA ASP A 33 -30.49 -3.89 -9.43
C ASP A 33 -30.83 -5.32 -9.94
N GLY A 34 -29.93 -6.28 -9.77
CA GLY A 34 -30.10 -7.66 -10.20
C GLY A 34 -29.87 -7.91 -11.69
N LYS A 35 -29.41 -6.91 -12.46
CA LYS A 35 -29.11 -7.05 -13.89
C LYS A 35 -27.65 -7.37 -14.14
N ILE A 36 -27.40 -8.19 -15.15
CA ILE A 36 -26.07 -8.54 -15.62
C ILE A 36 -25.43 -7.29 -16.25
N CYS A 37 -24.28 -6.86 -15.71
CA CYS A 37 -23.53 -5.73 -16.23
C CYS A 37 -22.29 -6.15 -17.06
N ALA A 38 -21.79 -7.39 -16.88
CA ALA A 38 -20.74 -7.98 -17.70
C ALA A 38 -20.87 -9.51 -17.69
N CYS A 39 -20.44 -10.19 -18.74
CA CYS A 39 -20.43 -11.65 -18.78
C CYS A 39 -19.23 -12.17 -19.56
N SER A 40 -18.73 -13.37 -19.20
CA SER A 40 -17.63 -14.02 -19.89
C SER A 40 -18.05 -14.48 -21.30
N ALA A 41 -17.07 -14.71 -22.17
CA ALA A 41 -17.29 -15.25 -23.51
C ALA A 41 -18.06 -16.59 -23.48
N ALA A 42 -17.77 -17.45 -22.49
CA ALA A 42 -18.49 -18.71 -22.29
C ALA A 42 -19.97 -18.49 -21.93
N ALA A 43 -20.26 -17.53 -21.06
CA ALA A 43 -21.64 -17.16 -20.72
C ALA A 43 -22.36 -16.52 -21.94
N ALA A 44 -21.67 -15.67 -22.71
CA ALA A 44 -22.21 -15.06 -23.92
C ALA A 44 -22.53 -16.12 -25.00
N ALA A 45 -21.70 -17.14 -25.16
CA ALA A 45 -21.96 -18.29 -26.03
C ALA A 45 -23.21 -19.08 -25.57
N GLY A 46 -23.48 -19.13 -24.25
CA GLY A 46 -24.73 -19.69 -23.67
C GLY A 46 -25.95 -18.75 -23.83
N GLY A 47 -25.82 -17.62 -24.54
CA GLY A 47 -26.93 -16.69 -24.79
C GLY A 47 -27.16 -15.65 -23.68
N VAL A 48 -26.25 -15.56 -22.71
CA VAL A 48 -26.28 -14.52 -21.66
C VAL A 48 -25.82 -13.18 -22.25
N ARG A 49 -26.47 -12.09 -21.91
CA ARG A 49 -26.11 -10.73 -22.37
C ARG A 49 -26.24 -9.71 -21.26
N ALA A 50 -25.42 -8.66 -21.33
CA ALA A 50 -25.57 -7.50 -20.47
C ALA A 50 -26.98 -6.89 -20.58
N GLY A 51 -27.49 -6.38 -19.45
CA GLY A 51 -28.83 -5.83 -19.32
C GLY A 51 -29.92 -6.84 -18.96
N MET A 52 -29.66 -8.16 -19.07
CA MET A 52 -30.61 -9.20 -18.66
C MET A 52 -30.65 -9.32 -17.12
N PRO A 53 -31.83 -9.64 -16.54
CA PRO A 53 -31.90 -10.10 -15.15
C PRO A 53 -31.07 -11.36 -14.92
N GLY A 54 -30.39 -11.47 -13.77
CA GLY A 54 -29.56 -12.64 -13.44
C GLY A 54 -30.32 -13.98 -13.54
N VAL A 55 -31.58 -13.99 -13.10
CA VAL A 55 -32.47 -15.18 -13.20
C VAL A 55 -32.66 -15.63 -14.66
N GLN A 56 -32.81 -14.69 -15.59
CA GLN A 56 -32.92 -14.98 -17.03
C GLN A 56 -31.59 -15.53 -17.58
N GLY A 57 -30.46 -15.04 -17.08
CA GLY A 57 -29.14 -15.57 -17.41
C GLY A 57 -28.97 -17.03 -16.99
N LEU A 58 -29.38 -17.39 -15.77
CA LEU A 58 -29.39 -18.76 -15.26
C LEU A 58 -30.29 -19.70 -16.07
N ALA A 59 -31.45 -19.21 -16.49
CA ALA A 59 -32.39 -19.99 -17.36
C ALA A 59 -31.77 -20.32 -18.73
N ARG A 60 -30.88 -19.45 -19.24
CA ARG A 60 -30.20 -19.67 -20.54
C ARG A 60 -28.94 -20.49 -20.42
N CYS A 61 -28.20 -20.32 -19.34
CA CYS A 61 -26.95 -21.01 -19.04
C CYS A 61 -27.03 -21.57 -17.62
N PRO A 62 -27.46 -22.84 -17.42
CA PRO A 62 -27.59 -23.43 -16.09
C PRO A 62 -26.28 -23.50 -15.27
N ALA A 63 -25.14 -23.54 -15.96
CA ALA A 63 -23.81 -23.51 -15.34
C ALA A 63 -23.30 -22.10 -15.02
N LEU A 64 -24.10 -21.05 -15.26
CA LEU A 64 -23.72 -19.66 -15.04
C LEU A 64 -23.49 -19.38 -13.56
N GLN A 65 -22.32 -18.81 -13.26
CA GLN A 65 -22.03 -18.26 -11.95
C GLN A 65 -22.36 -16.76 -11.95
N LEU A 66 -23.18 -16.34 -10.99
CA LEU A 66 -23.51 -14.92 -10.80
C LEU A 66 -22.63 -14.35 -9.69
N TRP A 67 -21.88 -13.31 -10.01
CA TRP A 67 -21.03 -12.62 -9.05
C TRP A 67 -21.56 -11.21 -8.80
N PRO A 68 -21.56 -10.75 -7.53
CA PRO A 68 -21.87 -9.36 -7.25
C PRO A 68 -20.78 -8.45 -7.80
N ARG A 69 -21.15 -7.22 -8.13
CA ARG A 69 -20.22 -6.19 -8.58
C ARG A 69 -19.22 -5.85 -7.44
N ALA A 70 -17.96 -5.91 -7.72
CA ALA A 70 -16.87 -5.67 -6.78
C ALA A 70 -16.30 -4.26 -6.95
N GLY A 71 -16.98 -3.22 -6.44
CA GLY A 71 -16.61 -1.82 -6.63
C GLY A 71 -15.20 -1.48 -6.16
N ALA A 72 -14.75 -2.03 -5.03
CA ALA A 72 -13.40 -1.83 -4.53
C ALA A 72 -12.33 -2.42 -5.46
N ALA A 73 -12.57 -3.63 -6.00
CA ALA A 73 -11.67 -4.25 -6.98
C ALA A 73 -11.65 -3.47 -8.30
N GLU A 74 -12.80 -2.94 -8.76
CA GLU A 74 -12.87 -2.08 -9.93
C GLU A 74 -12.03 -0.81 -9.74
N GLN A 75 -12.12 -0.18 -8.57
CA GLN A 75 -11.30 1.00 -8.24
C GLN A 75 -9.81 0.66 -8.23
N ALA A 76 -9.41 -0.46 -7.62
CA ALA A 76 -8.02 -0.90 -7.58
C ALA A 76 -7.46 -1.18 -8.98
N VAL A 77 -8.23 -1.85 -9.85
CA VAL A 77 -7.82 -2.11 -11.24
C VAL A 77 -7.74 -0.81 -12.05
N GLN A 78 -8.70 0.10 -11.88
CA GLN A 78 -8.66 1.40 -12.55
C GLN A 78 -7.45 2.22 -12.11
N GLN A 79 -7.13 2.22 -10.82
CA GLN A 79 -5.98 2.90 -10.28
C GLN A 79 -4.67 2.31 -10.83
N ALA A 80 -4.54 0.98 -10.85
CA ALA A 80 -3.38 0.30 -11.44
C ALA A 80 -3.19 0.64 -12.94
N LEU A 81 -4.29 0.74 -13.70
CA LEU A 81 -4.25 1.18 -15.10
C LEU A 81 -3.73 2.62 -15.23
N LEU A 82 -4.20 3.54 -14.39
CA LEU A 82 -3.76 4.94 -14.41
C LEU A 82 -2.30 5.10 -13.98
N GLU A 83 -1.83 4.35 -12.99
CA GLU A 83 -0.43 4.33 -12.55
C GLU A 83 0.48 3.78 -13.65
N LEU A 84 0.05 2.69 -14.32
CA LEU A 84 0.76 2.17 -15.49
C LEU A 84 0.85 3.24 -16.58
N ALA A 85 -0.23 3.92 -16.89
CA ALA A 85 -0.28 4.98 -17.90
C ALA A 85 0.64 6.17 -17.53
N ASP A 86 0.61 6.64 -16.28
CA ASP A 86 1.44 7.74 -15.77
C ASP A 86 2.94 7.41 -15.84
N SER A 87 3.32 6.15 -15.62
CA SER A 87 4.71 5.69 -15.80
C SER A 87 5.20 5.73 -17.25
N LEU A 88 4.29 5.79 -18.21
CA LEU A 88 4.58 5.82 -19.65
C LEU A 88 4.51 7.22 -20.25
N SER A 89 3.63 8.08 -19.71
CA SER A 89 3.46 9.47 -20.12
C SER A 89 2.90 10.31 -18.97
N PRO A 90 3.39 11.53 -18.75
CA PRO A 90 2.83 12.45 -17.75
C PRO A 90 1.50 13.07 -18.19
N GLU A 91 1.14 12.95 -19.46
CA GLU A 91 -0.09 13.51 -20.04
C GLU A 91 -1.09 12.38 -20.31
N ILE A 92 -1.92 12.07 -19.32
CA ILE A 92 -2.90 10.99 -19.36
C ILE A 92 -4.32 11.47 -19.10
N GLU A 93 -5.28 10.79 -19.69
CA GLU A 93 -6.73 11.00 -19.50
C GLU A 93 -7.41 9.70 -19.09
N ALA A 94 -8.17 9.71 -18.00
CA ALA A 94 -9.10 8.63 -17.66
C ALA A 94 -10.31 8.68 -18.60
N THR A 95 -10.21 7.99 -19.74
CA THR A 95 -11.22 8.07 -20.82
C THR A 95 -12.52 7.37 -20.46
N GLY A 96 -12.43 6.34 -19.61
CA GLY A 96 -13.60 5.57 -19.15
C GLY A 96 -13.20 4.44 -18.20
N GLU A 97 -14.19 3.63 -17.80
CA GLU A 97 -13.94 2.42 -17.00
C GLU A 97 -13.01 1.47 -17.78
N GLY A 98 -11.88 1.11 -17.21
CA GLY A 98 -10.89 0.26 -17.85
C GLY A 98 -10.23 0.86 -19.09
N CYS A 99 -10.28 2.18 -19.26
CA CYS A 99 -9.75 2.85 -20.43
C CYS A 99 -8.96 4.11 -20.05
N CYS A 100 -7.74 4.24 -20.57
CA CYS A 100 -6.88 5.39 -20.38
C CYS A 100 -6.23 5.81 -21.71
N THR A 101 -6.21 7.11 -21.99
CA THR A 101 -5.56 7.70 -23.16
C THR A 101 -4.29 8.43 -22.74
N LEU A 102 -3.19 8.21 -23.47
CA LEU A 102 -1.87 8.80 -23.24
C LEU A 102 -1.48 9.68 -24.43
N ASP A 103 -0.86 10.81 -24.15
CA ASP A 103 -0.16 11.61 -25.15
C ASP A 103 1.30 11.18 -25.23
N LEU A 104 1.72 10.61 -26.35
CA LEU A 104 3.07 10.13 -26.61
C LEU A 104 3.86 11.05 -27.55
N ARG A 105 3.40 12.28 -27.82
CA ARG A 105 4.10 13.19 -28.76
C ARG A 105 5.50 13.58 -28.27
N ARG A 106 5.76 13.47 -26.97
CA ARG A 106 7.04 13.80 -26.33
C ARG A 106 7.85 12.57 -25.90
N SER A 107 7.39 11.36 -26.19
CA SER A 107 8.03 10.12 -25.69
C SER A 107 9.35 9.77 -26.36
N GLY A 108 9.67 10.35 -27.53
CA GLY A 108 10.87 10.02 -28.31
C GLY A 108 10.89 8.59 -28.89
N THR A 109 9.82 7.82 -28.71
CA THR A 109 9.74 6.42 -29.18
C THR A 109 9.53 6.38 -30.69
N SER A 110 10.31 5.57 -31.38
CA SER A 110 10.18 5.31 -32.83
C SER A 110 9.67 3.91 -33.15
N ASP A 111 9.94 2.93 -32.29
CA ASP A 111 9.45 1.55 -32.42
C ASP A 111 8.20 1.31 -31.56
N TRP A 112 7.05 1.52 -32.18
CA TRP A 112 5.74 1.34 -31.54
C TRP A 112 5.42 -0.13 -31.28
N ASN A 113 5.97 -1.08 -32.06
CA ASN A 113 5.70 -2.50 -31.84
C ASN A 113 6.42 -2.99 -30.58
N ALA A 114 7.68 -2.65 -30.42
CA ALA A 114 8.44 -2.96 -29.19
C ALA A 114 7.82 -2.29 -27.96
N TRP A 115 7.36 -1.03 -28.10
CA TRP A 115 6.68 -0.31 -27.03
C TRP A 115 5.36 -1.01 -26.60
N CYS A 116 4.52 -1.40 -27.58
CA CYS A 116 3.28 -2.13 -27.30
C CYS A 116 3.54 -3.46 -26.59
N ALA A 117 4.55 -4.21 -27.04
CA ALA A 117 4.94 -5.48 -26.42
C ALA A 117 5.37 -5.29 -24.97
N ALA A 118 6.14 -4.24 -24.67
CA ALA A 118 6.54 -3.91 -23.31
C ALA A 118 5.34 -3.53 -22.42
N VAL A 119 4.36 -2.78 -22.95
CA VAL A 119 3.13 -2.44 -22.22
C VAL A 119 2.29 -3.68 -21.95
N LEU A 120 2.13 -4.57 -22.93
CA LEU A 120 1.41 -5.84 -22.77
C LEU A 120 2.05 -6.75 -21.71
N ALA A 121 3.39 -6.80 -21.67
CA ALA A 121 4.11 -7.53 -20.63
C ALA A 121 3.80 -6.97 -19.22
N ARG A 122 3.68 -5.64 -19.08
CA ARG A 122 3.28 -5.01 -17.81
C ARG A 122 1.82 -5.33 -17.43
N PHE A 123 0.90 -5.39 -18.40
CA PHE A 123 -0.46 -5.86 -18.12
C PHE A 123 -0.45 -7.31 -17.61
N THR A 124 0.33 -8.19 -18.24
CA THR A 124 0.46 -9.59 -17.79
C THR A 124 1.03 -9.68 -16.37
N ALA A 125 2.03 -8.87 -16.04
CA ALA A 125 2.58 -8.80 -14.69
C ALA A 125 1.57 -8.32 -13.64
N LEU A 126 0.62 -7.44 -14.03
CA LEU A 126 -0.50 -7.01 -13.20
C LEU A 126 -1.67 -8.02 -13.20
N GLU A 127 -1.53 -9.20 -13.82
CA GLU A 127 -2.59 -10.19 -14.03
C GLU A 127 -3.82 -9.60 -14.76
N LEU A 128 -3.58 -8.64 -15.66
CA LEU A 128 -4.62 -7.99 -16.46
C LEU A 128 -4.45 -8.34 -17.95
N HIS A 129 -5.57 -8.41 -18.64
CA HIS A 129 -5.59 -8.55 -20.10
C HIS A 129 -5.91 -7.20 -20.72
N GLY A 130 -4.86 -6.55 -21.25
CA GLY A 130 -4.98 -5.24 -21.88
C GLY A 130 -4.89 -5.33 -23.40
N LYS A 131 -5.48 -4.31 -24.05
CA LYS A 131 -5.31 -4.02 -25.47
C LYS A 131 -4.72 -2.64 -25.63
N VAL A 132 -3.92 -2.45 -26.68
CA VAL A 132 -3.24 -1.17 -26.96
C VAL A 132 -3.60 -0.69 -28.36
N GLY A 133 -4.05 0.55 -28.47
CA GLY A 133 -4.25 1.22 -29.75
C GLY A 133 -3.35 2.43 -29.87
N ILE A 134 -2.61 2.57 -30.98
CA ILE A 134 -1.77 3.75 -31.25
C ILE A 134 -2.23 4.41 -32.53
N ALA A 135 -2.43 5.73 -32.48
CA ALA A 135 -2.85 6.52 -33.64
C ALA A 135 -2.43 8.00 -33.53
N PRO A 136 -2.57 8.79 -34.62
CA PRO A 136 -2.25 10.21 -34.63
C PRO A 136 -3.12 11.08 -33.71
N ASN A 137 -4.35 10.66 -33.38
CA ASN A 137 -5.24 11.38 -32.48
C ASN A 137 -5.90 10.44 -31.45
N PRO A 138 -6.47 10.96 -30.35
CA PRO A 138 -7.03 10.17 -29.26
C PRO A 138 -8.19 9.25 -29.69
N ASP A 139 -9.09 9.74 -30.54
CA ASP A 139 -10.29 9.01 -30.97
C ASP A 139 -9.93 7.83 -31.87
N LEU A 140 -8.96 8.01 -32.76
CA LEU A 140 -8.42 6.92 -33.59
C LEU A 140 -7.68 5.88 -32.76
N ALA A 141 -6.91 6.31 -31.75
CA ALA A 141 -6.23 5.39 -30.83
C ALA A 141 -7.24 4.54 -30.03
N PHE A 142 -8.38 5.12 -29.66
CA PHE A 142 -9.46 4.40 -29.00
C PHE A 142 -10.10 3.35 -29.93
N LEU A 143 -10.41 3.72 -31.17
CA LEU A 143 -10.93 2.77 -32.17
C LEU A 143 -9.93 1.65 -32.46
N ALA A 144 -8.64 2.00 -32.55
CA ALA A 144 -7.59 1.01 -32.73
C ALA A 144 -7.52 0.02 -31.55
N ALA A 145 -7.58 0.49 -30.30
CA ALA A 145 -7.59 -0.37 -29.12
C ALA A 145 -8.80 -1.32 -29.08
N ARG A 146 -9.98 -0.84 -29.46
CA ARG A 146 -11.20 -1.67 -29.55
C ARG A 146 -11.08 -2.78 -30.58
N ARG A 147 -10.43 -2.51 -31.71
CA ARG A 147 -10.27 -3.46 -32.84
C ARG A 147 -9.04 -4.36 -32.70
N ALA A 148 -8.10 -4.00 -31.87
CA ALA A 148 -6.90 -4.79 -31.65
C ALA A 148 -7.24 -6.16 -31.07
N ASP A 149 -6.51 -7.19 -31.47
CA ASP A 149 -6.48 -8.47 -30.74
C ASP A 149 -5.65 -8.31 -29.46
N SER A 150 -4.42 -7.81 -29.57
CA SER A 150 -3.56 -7.41 -28.47
C SER A 150 -3.14 -5.94 -28.62
N PHE A 151 -2.58 -5.56 -29.77
CA PHE A 151 -2.31 -4.14 -30.10
C PHE A 151 -2.52 -3.84 -31.58
N LEU A 152 -2.74 -2.56 -31.88
CA LEU A 152 -2.88 -2.07 -33.24
C LEU A 152 -2.27 -0.67 -33.38
N VAL A 153 -1.34 -0.52 -34.33
CA VAL A 153 -0.72 0.76 -34.65
C VAL A 153 -1.27 1.27 -35.99
N VAL A 154 -2.00 2.37 -35.95
CA VAL A 154 -2.62 2.98 -37.14
C VAL A 154 -1.63 3.94 -37.78
N GLN A 155 -1.00 3.49 -38.89
CA GLN A 155 -0.09 4.32 -39.69
C GLN A 155 -0.85 5.11 -40.78
N ALA A 156 -1.90 4.53 -41.34
CA ALA A 156 -2.71 5.11 -42.39
C ALA A 156 -4.16 5.30 -41.91
N PRO A 157 -4.51 6.44 -41.29
CA PRO A 157 -5.82 6.69 -40.72
C PRO A 157 -6.99 6.53 -41.68
N ALA A 158 -6.85 7.03 -42.90
CA ALA A 158 -7.94 6.98 -43.91
C ALA A 158 -8.30 5.53 -44.29
N SER A 159 -7.31 4.68 -44.54
CA SER A 159 -7.55 3.26 -44.88
C SER A 159 -8.08 2.45 -43.73
N PHE A 160 -7.66 2.76 -42.50
CA PHE A 160 -8.17 2.13 -41.28
C PHE A 160 -9.64 2.48 -41.07
N LEU A 161 -9.97 3.77 -41.09
CA LEU A 161 -11.37 4.25 -40.90
C LEU A 161 -12.29 3.74 -41.99
N ALA A 162 -11.84 3.71 -43.24
CA ALA A 162 -12.68 3.32 -44.37
C ALA A 162 -13.38 1.96 -44.18
N GLN A 163 -12.74 1.04 -43.48
CA GLN A 163 -13.23 -0.33 -43.24
C GLN A 163 -14.13 -0.46 -42.02
N LEU A 164 -14.17 0.56 -41.15
CA LEU A 164 -14.97 0.51 -39.92
C LEU A 164 -16.44 0.73 -40.19
N ALA A 165 -17.30 0.01 -39.47
CA ALA A 165 -18.74 0.26 -39.49
C ALA A 165 -19.08 1.61 -38.85
N ILE A 166 -20.13 2.28 -39.34
CA ILE A 166 -20.58 3.57 -38.78
C ILE A 166 -20.92 3.44 -37.28
N ALA A 167 -21.43 2.31 -36.85
CA ALA A 167 -21.75 2.04 -35.45
C ALA A 167 -20.53 2.15 -34.50
N GLU A 168 -19.30 2.02 -35.00
CA GLU A 168 -18.09 2.10 -34.18
C GLU A 168 -17.84 3.50 -33.60
N ILE A 169 -18.40 4.54 -34.19
CA ILE A 169 -18.29 5.91 -33.69
C ILE A 169 -19.52 6.35 -32.88
N ASP A 170 -20.37 5.43 -32.46
CA ASP A 170 -21.60 5.68 -31.68
C ASP A 170 -22.39 6.87 -32.22
N PRO A 171 -22.91 6.79 -33.45
CA PRO A 171 -23.70 7.86 -34.06
C PRO A 171 -25.05 8.02 -33.34
N PRO A 172 -25.61 9.24 -33.32
CA PRO A 172 -27.01 9.44 -32.87
C PRO A 172 -27.94 8.49 -33.56
N PRO A 173 -28.93 7.87 -32.86
CA PRO A 173 -29.76 6.81 -33.40
C PRO A 173 -30.50 7.22 -34.70
N HIS A 174 -30.97 8.46 -34.79
CA HIS A 174 -31.67 8.99 -35.95
C HIS A 174 -30.74 9.14 -37.16
N LEU A 175 -29.48 9.59 -36.95
CA LEU A 175 -28.50 9.71 -38.04
C LEU A 175 -28.03 8.32 -38.49
N HIS A 176 -27.86 7.38 -37.54
CA HIS A 176 -27.52 6.00 -37.88
C HIS A 176 -28.60 5.34 -38.71
N ALA A 177 -29.87 5.52 -38.35
CA ALA A 177 -31.01 5.01 -39.15
C ALA A 177 -31.03 5.62 -40.56
N LEU A 178 -30.87 6.94 -40.66
CA LEU A 178 -30.80 7.65 -41.92
C LEU A 178 -29.69 7.14 -42.84
N LEU A 179 -28.46 7.01 -42.32
CA LEU A 179 -27.31 6.52 -43.08
C LEU A 179 -27.51 5.07 -43.54
N ARG A 180 -28.09 4.23 -42.69
CA ARG A 180 -28.46 2.86 -43.04
C ARG A 180 -29.48 2.81 -44.17
N ASP A 181 -30.51 3.66 -44.12
CA ASP A 181 -31.56 3.73 -45.16
C ASP A 181 -30.98 4.23 -46.50
N TRP A 182 -29.87 4.98 -46.46
CA TRP A 182 -29.11 5.38 -47.65
C TRP A 182 -28.14 4.30 -48.13
N GLY A 183 -28.07 3.16 -47.46
CA GLY A 183 -27.11 2.08 -47.78
C GLY A 183 -25.66 2.39 -47.36
N VAL A 184 -25.45 3.36 -46.51
CA VAL A 184 -24.12 3.74 -45.99
C VAL A 184 -23.84 2.97 -44.71
N HIS A 185 -22.92 2.03 -44.77
CA HIS A 185 -22.63 1.10 -43.67
C HIS A 185 -21.23 1.29 -43.07
N THR A 186 -20.28 1.86 -43.84
CA THR A 186 -18.90 2.06 -43.39
C THR A 186 -18.53 3.53 -43.33
N LEU A 187 -17.53 3.86 -42.50
CA LEU A 187 -17.00 5.22 -42.41
C LEU A 187 -16.40 5.70 -43.73
N GLY A 188 -15.83 4.79 -44.55
CA GLY A 188 -15.33 5.12 -45.87
C GLY A 188 -16.43 5.54 -46.85
N GLN A 189 -17.55 4.82 -46.87
CA GLN A 189 -18.70 5.21 -47.65
C GLN A 189 -19.28 6.55 -47.17
N PHE A 190 -19.34 6.77 -45.86
CA PHE A 190 -19.85 8.01 -45.29
C PHE A 190 -18.96 9.21 -45.62
N THR A 191 -17.66 9.09 -45.47
CA THR A 191 -16.68 10.18 -45.73
C THR A 191 -16.49 10.46 -47.22
N SER A 192 -16.93 9.56 -48.11
CA SER A 192 -16.96 9.82 -49.55
C SER A 192 -18.12 10.75 -49.96
N LEU A 193 -19.11 10.97 -49.12
CA LEU A 193 -20.21 11.89 -49.38
C LEU A 193 -19.74 13.35 -49.20
N PRO A 194 -20.23 14.29 -50.02
CA PRO A 194 -19.85 15.70 -49.93
C PRO A 194 -20.24 16.31 -48.59
N ARG A 195 -19.24 16.71 -47.80
CA ARG A 195 -19.41 17.25 -46.43
C ARG A 195 -20.36 18.45 -46.41
N GLY A 196 -20.19 19.40 -47.36
CA GLY A 196 -20.98 20.62 -47.42
C GLY A 196 -22.49 20.31 -47.57
N ASP A 197 -22.83 19.44 -48.52
CA ASP A 197 -24.22 19.05 -48.76
C ASP A 197 -24.87 18.35 -47.56
N LEU A 198 -24.07 17.56 -46.83
CA LEU A 198 -24.52 16.89 -45.60
C LEU A 198 -24.77 17.90 -44.47
N ALA A 199 -23.86 18.87 -44.29
CA ALA A 199 -23.98 19.89 -43.27
C ALA A 199 -25.16 20.84 -43.53
N ASP A 200 -25.34 21.26 -44.78
CA ASP A 200 -26.42 22.17 -45.19
C ASP A 200 -27.81 21.53 -45.03
N ARG A 201 -27.92 20.22 -45.27
CA ARG A 201 -29.24 19.52 -45.25
C ARG A 201 -29.58 18.96 -43.87
N LEU A 202 -28.59 18.49 -43.13
CA LEU A 202 -28.78 17.71 -41.89
C LEU A 202 -28.24 18.42 -40.66
N GLY A 203 -27.65 19.58 -40.85
CA GLY A 203 -27.22 20.45 -39.76
C GLY A 203 -25.88 20.06 -39.11
N PRO A 204 -25.51 20.77 -38.02
CA PRO A 204 -24.20 20.69 -37.40
C PRO A 204 -23.90 19.35 -36.73
N GLU A 205 -24.91 18.56 -36.40
CA GLU A 205 -24.71 17.24 -35.80
C GLU A 205 -24.15 16.24 -36.81
N MET A 206 -24.63 16.29 -38.07
CA MET A 206 -24.10 15.51 -39.16
C MET A 206 -22.64 15.94 -39.51
N ASP A 207 -22.36 17.23 -39.48
CA ASP A 207 -20.99 17.73 -39.71
C ASP A 207 -20.01 17.22 -38.65
N ARG A 208 -20.40 17.24 -37.37
CA ARG A 208 -19.58 16.66 -36.27
C ARG A 208 -19.36 15.16 -36.44
N LEU A 209 -20.42 14.43 -36.87
CA LEU A 209 -20.31 13.00 -37.14
C LEU A 209 -19.34 12.75 -38.30
N TRP A 210 -19.40 13.56 -39.36
CA TRP A 210 -18.50 13.46 -40.52
C TRP A 210 -17.01 13.75 -40.10
N GLN A 211 -16.79 14.79 -39.30
CA GLN A 211 -15.44 15.09 -38.76
C GLN A 211 -14.89 13.93 -37.94
N ARG A 212 -15.71 13.29 -37.09
CA ARG A 212 -15.31 12.08 -36.35
C ARG A 212 -15.00 10.93 -37.30
N ALA A 213 -15.84 10.69 -38.27
CA ALA A 213 -15.70 9.63 -39.28
C ALA A 213 -14.45 9.80 -40.15
N SER A 214 -14.07 11.03 -40.47
CA SER A 214 -12.84 11.33 -41.24
C SER A 214 -11.56 11.34 -40.41
N GLY A 215 -11.67 11.25 -39.10
CA GLY A 215 -10.49 11.32 -38.20
C GLY A 215 -9.87 12.71 -38.06
N GLN A 216 -10.59 13.76 -38.45
CA GLN A 216 -10.15 15.15 -38.39
C GLN A 216 -10.45 15.85 -37.06
N THR A 217 -10.97 15.10 -36.09
CA THR A 217 -11.28 15.63 -34.77
C THR A 217 -9.99 15.86 -33.98
N GLU A 218 -9.75 17.10 -33.60
CA GLU A 218 -8.72 17.45 -32.62
C GLU A 218 -9.39 17.75 -31.30
N ARG A 219 -9.06 16.96 -30.25
CA ARG A 219 -9.48 17.24 -28.89
C ARG A 219 -8.29 17.25 -27.97
N LEU A 220 -8.34 18.10 -26.99
CA LEU A 220 -7.37 18.11 -25.89
C LEU A 220 -7.75 17.00 -24.89
N LEU A 221 -6.74 16.36 -24.30
CA LEU A 221 -6.94 15.42 -23.21
C LEU A 221 -7.35 16.17 -21.94
N ARG A 222 -8.28 15.58 -21.20
CA ARG A 222 -8.59 16.01 -19.82
C ARG A 222 -7.61 15.33 -18.89
N LEU A 223 -6.50 16.03 -18.61
CA LEU A 223 -5.41 15.47 -17.85
C LEU A 223 -5.84 15.11 -16.43
N VAL A 224 -5.45 13.90 -16.03
CA VAL A 224 -5.60 13.41 -14.67
C VAL A 224 -4.25 13.02 -14.12
N ARG A 225 -4.11 13.05 -12.80
CA ARG A 225 -2.99 12.45 -12.09
C ARG A 225 -3.53 11.35 -11.20
N PRO A 226 -2.95 10.13 -11.26
CA PRO A 226 -3.34 9.07 -10.33
C PRO A 226 -3.08 9.54 -8.91
N ALA A 227 -3.98 9.20 -8.00
CA ALA A 227 -3.72 9.38 -6.59
C ALA A 227 -2.58 8.43 -6.17
N GLU A 228 -1.63 8.90 -5.35
CA GLU A 228 -0.58 8.02 -4.78
C GLU A 228 -1.18 7.14 -3.66
N GLU A 229 -2.24 6.39 -3.99
CA GLU A 229 -2.91 5.49 -3.06
C GLU A 229 -2.58 4.04 -3.39
N PHE A 230 -1.76 3.43 -2.53
CA PHE A 230 -1.37 2.03 -2.65
C PHE A 230 -2.20 1.21 -1.66
N ARG A 231 -3.39 0.81 -2.08
CA ARG A 231 -4.29 -0.02 -1.28
C ARG A 231 -4.95 -1.11 -2.11
N GLU A 232 -5.19 -2.24 -1.47
CA GLU A 232 -5.99 -3.35 -1.97
C GLU A 232 -7.05 -3.71 -0.92
N SER A 233 -8.20 -4.19 -1.37
CA SER A 233 -9.28 -4.58 -0.47
C SER A 233 -10.14 -5.68 -1.08
N CYS A 234 -10.62 -6.59 -0.22
CA CYS A 234 -11.53 -7.65 -0.58
C CYS A 234 -12.56 -7.83 0.54
N ASP A 235 -13.84 -7.79 0.22
CA ASP A 235 -14.92 -8.16 1.13
C ASP A 235 -15.25 -9.64 0.91
N PHE A 236 -15.50 -10.39 1.99
CA PHE A 236 -15.78 -11.81 1.92
C PHE A 236 -17.29 -12.07 1.83
N GLU A 237 -17.69 -13.07 1.04
CA GLU A 237 -19.10 -13.49 0.97
C GLU A 237 -19.56 -14.12 2.29
N HIS A 238 -18.64 -14.79 3.00
CA HIS A 238 -18.83 -15.35 4.33
C HIS A 238 -17.63 -14.99 5.18
N ALA A 239 -17.87 -14.71 6.46
CA ALA A 239 -16.80 -14.45 7.41
C ALA A 239 -15.86 -15.64 7.55
N LEU A 240 -14.57 -15.40 7.68
CA LEU A 240 -13.55 -16.43 7.72
C LEU A 240 -13.33 -16.92 9.17
N GLU A 241 -13.33 -18.23 9.36
CA GLU A 241 -13.09 -18.85 10.68
C GLU A 241 -11.60 -19.00 11.02
N THR A 242 -10.72 -18.96 10.02
CA THR A 242 -9.27 -19.20 10.18
C THR A 242 -8.44 -18.10 9.50
N VAL A 243 -7.16 -18.00 9.89
CA VAL A 243 -6.23 -16.97 9.42
C VAL A 243 -5.54 -17.34 8.09
N GLU A 244 -5.47 -18.63 7.75
CA GLU A 244 -4.75 -19.10 6.56
C GLU A 244 -5.23 -18.48 5.23
N PRO A 245 -6.55 -18.35 4.98
CA PRO A 245 -7.02 -17.67 3.77
C PRO A 245 -6.61 -16.20 3.71
N LEU A 246 -6.49 -15.52 4.87
CA LEU A 246 -6.01 -14.13 4.92
C LEU A 246 -4.56 -14.02 4.45
N LEU A 247 -3.68 -14.96 4.81
CA LEU A 247 -2.28 -14.96 4.39
C LEU A 247 -2.13 -15.11 2.87
N PHE A 248 -2.96 -15.97 2.26
CA PHE A 248 -2.97 -16.12 0.80
C PHE A 248 -3.38 -14.83 0.09
N LEU A 249 -4.44 -14.17 0.57
CA LEU A 249 -4.89 -12.90 0.02
C LEU A 249 -3.88 -11.77 0.25
N LEU A 250 -3.27 -11.71 1.45
CA LEU A 250 -2.25 -10.72 1.77
C LEU A 250 -1.02 -10.87 0.88
N ARG A 251 -0.58 -12.12 0.60
CA ARG A 251 0.49 -12.35 -0.36
C ARG A 251 0.14 -11.75 -1.72
N ARG A 252 -1.05 -12.04 -2.22
CA ARG A 252 -1.51 -11.53 -3.51
C ARG A 252 -1.65 -10.00 -3.52
N PHE A 253 -2.13 -9.41 -2.43
CA PHE A 253 -2.16 -7.95 -2.27
C PHE A 253 -0.76 -7.35 -2.32
N LEU A 254 0.19 -7.93 -1.60
CA LEU A 254 1.57 -7.47 -1.57
C LEU A 254 2.24 -7.60 -2.93
N ASP A 255 2.07 -8.71 -3.64
CA ASP A 255 2.61 -8.90 -4.99
C ASP A 255 2.12 -7.78 -5.93
N GLN A 256 0.84 -7.43 -5.87
CA GLN A 256 0.27 -6.35 -6.67
C GLN A 256 0.73 -4.96 -6.22
N LEU A 257 0.72 -4.69 -4.91
CA LEU A 257 1.11 -3.39 -4.37
C LEU A 257 2.59 -3.10 -4.57
N THR A 258 3.47 -4.09 -4.39
CA THR A 258 4.91 -3.91 -4.61
C THR A 258 5.24 -3.68 -6.08
N LEU A 259 4.52 -4.33 -7.00
CA LEU A 259 4.66 -4.08 -8.44
C LEU A 259 4.22 -2.64 -8.80
N ARG A 260 3.11 -2.16 -8.23
CA ARG A 260 2.64 -0.78 -8.40
C ARG A 260 3.63 0.22 -7.81
N LEU A 261 4.15 -0.04 -6.60
CA LEU A 261 5.20 0.77 -5.97
C LEU A 261 6.46 0.85 -6.85
N ALA A 262 6.93 -0.29 -7.39
CA ALA A 262 8.07 -0.33 -8.30
C ALA A 262 7.82 0.48 -9.58
N THR A 263 6.61 0.42 -10.14
CA THR A 263 6.22 1.20 -11.33
C THR A 263 6.27 2.70 -11.04
N ALA A 264 5.89 3.13 -9.82
CA ALA A 264 5.94 4.51 -9.35
C ALA A 264 7.32 4.92 -8.79
N HIS A 265 8.34 4.05 -8.85
CA HIS A 265 9.64 4.26 -8.21
C HIS A 265 9.53 4.58 -6.72
N ARG A 266 8.71 3.80 -6.00
CA ARG A 266 8.46 3.92 -4.57
C ARG A 266 8.75 2.61 -3.85
N VAL A 267 8.91 2.69 -2.52
CA VAL A 267 9.05 1.55 -1.62
C VAL A 267 8.13 1.74 -0.42
N ALA A 268 7.77 0.64 0.26
CA ALA A 268 6.91 0.65 1.43
C ALA A 268 7.69 1.11 2.67
N ALA A 269 7.19 2.13 3.37
CA ALA A 269 7.71 2.58 4.66
C ALA A 269 6.77 2.26 5.82
N ARG A 270 5.48 2.13 5.54
CA ARG A 270 4.44 1.84 6.53
C ARG A 270 3.34 1.04 5.86
N MET A 271 2.73 0.13 6.61
CA MET A 271 1.55 -0.61 6.18
C MET A 271 0.43 -0.43 7.20
N VAL A 272 -0.80 -0.37 6.75
CA VAL A 272 -2.01 -0.37 7.58
C VAL A 272 -2.85 -1.56 7.15
N LEU A 273 -3.03 -2.50 8.08
CA LEU A 273 -3.92 -3.65 7.92
C LEU A 273 -5.24 -3.35 8.62
N THR A 274 -6.34 -3.46 7.90
CA THR A 274 -7.69 -3.33 8.46
C THR A 274 -8.48 -4.60 8.16
N LEU A 275 -9.01 -5.23 9.18
CA LEU A 275 -9.90 -6.39 9.10
C LEU A 275 -11.30 -5.95 9.56
N PRO A 276 -12.22 -5.64 8.65
CA PRO A 276 -13.63 -5.51 8.99
C PRO A 276 -14.16 -6.83 9.55
N LEU A 277 -14.93 -6.77 10.65
CA LEU A 277 -15.47 -7.94 11.32
C LEU A 277 -16.98 -8.06 11.07
N ASP A 278 -17.53 -9.26 11.26
CA ASP A 278 -18.95 -9.57 11.02
C ASP A 278 -19.90 -8.92 12.06
N ASP A 279 -19.37 -8.47 13.19
CA ASP A 279 -20.10 -7.69 14.20
C ASP A 279 -20.20 -6.17 13.86
N GLY A 280 -19.66 -5.75 12.71
CA GLY A 280 -19.62 -4.36 12.26
C GLY A 280 -18.46 -3.55 12.83
N THR A 281 -17.60 -4.13 13.66
CA THR A 281 -16.36 -3.49 14.12
C THR A 281 -15.20 -3.72 13.12
N ALA A 282 -14.04 -3.13 13.35
CA ALA A 282 -12.86 -3.35 12.55
C ALA A 282 -11.63 -3.46 13.45
N HIS A 283 -10.77 -4.43 13.17
CA HIS A 283 -9.44 -4.48 13.74
C HIS A 283 -8.48 -3.74 12.80
N GLU A 284 -7.78 -2.74 13.32
CA GLU A 284 -6.77 -1.98 12.56
C GLU A 284 -5.42 -2.08 13.24
N HIS A 285 -4.38 -2.37 12.46
CA HIS A 285 -3.02 -2.38 12.95
C HIS A 285 -2.06 -1.70 11.97
N VAL A 286 -1.15 -0.91 12.53
CA VAL A 286 -0.17 -0.13 11.78
C VAL A 286 1.22 -0.73 11.96
N PHE A 287 1.87 -1.05 10.84
CA PHE A 287 3.22 -1.58 10.79
C PHE A 287 4.19 -0.52 10.26
N SER A 288 5.22 -0.23 11.02
CA SER A 288 6.35 0.55 10.53
C SER A 288 7.36 -0.39 9.88
N VAL A 289 7.87 -0.02 8.71
CA VAL A 289 8.93 -0.76 8.00
C VAL A 289 10.24 0.01 8.20
N PRO A 290 11.10 -0.41 9.17
CA PRO A 290 12.28 0.37 9.56
C PRO A 290 13.26 0.62 8.41
N ALA A 291 13.40 -0.36 7.51
CA ALA A 291 14.12 -0.21 6.25
C ALA A 291 13.10 -0.27 5.11
N PRO A 292 12.68 0.87 4.53
CA PRO A 292 11.71 0.91 3.45
C PRO A 292 12.10 -0.04 2.32
N THR A 293 11.18 -0.92 1.91
CA THR A 293 11.45 -1.99 0.94
C THR A 293 10.30 -2.19 -0.03
N GLY A 294 10.63 -2.70 -1.24
CA GLY A 294 9.68 -3.21 -2.22
C GLY A 294 9.58 -4.73 -2.25
N ASP A 295 10.22 -5.43 -1.30
CA ASP A 295 10.22 -6.89 -1.24
C ASP A 295 8.95 -7.42 -0.57
N ALA A 296 8.08 -8.06 -1.35
CA ALA A 296 6.82 -8.63 -0.89
C ALA A 296 7.00 -9.69 0.20
N GLU A 297 8.08 -10.50 0.14
CA GLU A 297 8.35 -11.54 1.14
C GLU A 297 8.69 -10.95 2.51
N VAL A 298 9.44 -9.84 2.52
CA VAL A 298 9.78 -9.11 3.74
C VAL A 298 8.51 -8.55 4.39
N LEU A 299 7.67 -7.88 3.59
CA LEU A 299 6.42 -7.30 4.05
C LEU A 299 5.44 -8.37 4.54
N LEU A 300 5.35 -9.50 3.84
CA LEU A 300 4.50 -10.63 4.25
C LEU A 300 4.95 -11.22 5.58
N ARG A 301 6.25 -11.35 5.83
CA ARG A 301 6.75 -11.87 7.11
C ARG A 301 6.38 -10.97 8.29
N ILE A 302 6.38 -9.65 8.11
CA ILE A 302 5.94 -8.71 9.14
C ILE A 302 4.46 -8.94 9.47
N LEU A 303 3.60 -9.01 8.44
CA LEU A 303 2.16 -9.26 8.61
C LEU A 303 1.88 -10.64 9.22
N HIS A 304 2.56 -11.69 8.75
CA HIS A 304 2.42 -13.04 9.26
C HIS A 304 2.75 -13.15 10.75
N THR A 305 3.82 -12.48 11.19
CA THR A 305 4.22 -12.47 12.61
C THR A 305 3.12 -11.90 13.50
N HIS A 306 2.45 -10.83 13.08
CA HIS A 306 1.32 -10.26 13.81
C HIS A 306 0.09 -11.16 13.79
N LEU A 307 -0.26 -11.69 12.62
CA LEU A 307 -1.46 -12.53 12.45
C LEU A 307 -1.38 -13.86 13.20
N ALA A 308 -0.17 -14.40 13.39
CA ALA A 308 0.02 -15.67 14.13
C ALA A 308 -0.42 -15.57 15.60
N ASP A 309 -0.28 -14.40 16.22
CA ASP A 309 -0.65 -14.15 17.62
C ASP A 309 -1.98 -13.40 17.77
N LEU A 310 -2.62 -13.01 16.64
CA LEU A 310 -3.83 -12.21 16.64
C LEU A 310 -5.03 -13.02 17.13
N ARG A 311 -5.72 -12.50 18.15
CA ARG A 311 -7.01 -13.02 18.61
C ARG A 311 -8.08 -11.96 18.35
N LEU A 312 -8.98 -12.27 17.44
CA LEU A 312 -10.11 -11.40 17.11
C LEU A 312 -11.32 -11.76 17.99
N ALA A 313 -12.13 -10.75 18.30
CA ALA A 313 -13.37 -10.95 19.04
C ALA A 313 -14.52 -11.48 18.17
N ALA A 314 -14.44 -11.28 16.84
CA ALA A 314 -15.42 -11.67 15.84
C ALA A 314 -14.69 -12.11 14.55
N HIS A 315 -15.42 -12.66 13.59
CA HIS A 315 -14.82 -13.23 12.38
C HIS A 315 -14.58 -12.16 11.31
N PRO A 316 -13.42 -12.20 10.59
CA PRO A 316 -13.15 -11.28 9.49
C PRO A 316 -14.18 -11.39 8.36
N ALA A 317 -14.85 -10.31 8.05
CA ALA A 317 -15.78 -10.16 6.92
C ALA A 317 -15.11 -9.50 5.70
N GLY A 318 -13.86 -9.07 5.83
CA GLY A 318 -13.09 -8.47 4.75
C GLY A 318 -11.63 -8.27 5.13
N LEU A 319 -10.85 -7.84 4.15
CA LEU A 319 -9.43 -7.57 4.27
C LEU A 319 -9.08 -6.29 3.50
N ARG A 320 -8.37 -5.38 4.13
CA ARG A 320 -7.85 -4.15 3.51
C ARG A 320 -6.40 -3.99 3.90
N LEU A 321 -5.56 -3.72 2.92
CA LEU A 321 -4.14 -3.41 3.13
C LEU A 321 -3.81 -2.11 2.40
N GLN A 322 -3.27 -1.15 3.13
CA GLN A 322 -2.77 0.11 2.59
C GLN A 322 -1.28 0.20 2.86
N ILE A 323 -0.53 0.77 1.90
CA ILE A 323 0.90 1.04 2.03
C ILE A 323 1.14 2.53 1.86
N ASP A 324 1.87 3.12 2.80
CA ASP A 324 2.35 4.50 2.68
C ASP A 324 3.73 4.47 1.99
N PRO A 325 3.84 5.06 0.78
CA PRO A 325 5.03 4.99 -0.03
C PRO A 325 6.05 6.05 0.36
N VAL A 326 7.34 5.73 0.19
CA VAL A 326 8.44 6.69 0.21
C VAL A 326 9.32 6.51 -1.02
N ARG A 327 10.13 7.49 -1.35
CA ARG A 327 11.18 7.33 -2.38
C ARG A 327 12.24 6.40 -1.84
N PRO A 328 12.76 5.46 -2.67
CA PRO A 328 13.87 4.64 -2.25
C PRO A 328 15.09 5.53 -1.99
N ASP A 329 15.62 5.45 -0.78
CA ASP A 329 16.91 6.07 -0.47
C ASP A 329 17.99 5.24 -1.16
N HIS A 330 18.62 5.80 -2.17
CA HIS A 330 19.83 5.24 -2.73
C HIS A 330 20.95 5.49 -1.73
N GLN A 331 21.15 4.54 -0.81
CA GLN A 331 22.32 4.58 0.07
C GLN A 331 23.57 4.45 -0.79
N GLN A 332 24.20 5.57 -1.07
CA GLN A 332 25.54 5.59 -1.60
C GLN A 332 26.45 5.15 -0.44
N LEU A 333 26.80 3.85 -0.42
CA LEU A 333 27.77 3.31 0.51
C LEU A 333 29.06 4.14 0.42
N ARG A 334 29.35 4.90 1.46
CA ARG A 334 30.63 5.61 1.55
C ARG A 334 31.75 4.60 1.78
N PHE A 335 32.81 4.68 0.99
CA PHE A 335 33.93 3.73 0.98
C PHE A 335 34.64 3.52 2.32
N PHE A 336 34.36 4.34 3.34
CA PHE A 336 35.07 4.34 4.64
C PHE A 336 34.14 4.13 5.84
N GLU A 337 32.88 3.80 5.64
CA GLU A 337 31.97 3.45 6.73
C GLU A 337 31.92 1.93 6.87
N SER A 338 32.03 1.43 8.11
CA SER A 338 31.80 0.01 8.39
C SER A 338 30.29 -0.25 8.39
N PRO A 339 29.70 -0.76 7.30
CA PRO A 339 28.27 -1.03 7.28
C PRO A 339 27.96 -2.14 8.27
N LEU A 340 26.76 -2.10 8.86
CA LEU A 340 26.18 -3.31 9.46
C LEU A 340 26.33 -4.46 8.47
N ARG A 341 26.75 -5.63 8.93
CA ARG A 341 27.00 -6.81 8.07
C ARG A 341 25.80 -7.12 7.17
N ASP A 342 24.58 -6.81 7.61
CA ASP A 342 23.34 -6.96 6.86
C ASP A 342 22.28 -5.99 7.41
N PRO A 343 22.22 -4.73 6.93
CA PRO A 343 21.24 -3.73 7.37
C PRO A 343 19.79 -4.17 7.11
N GLN A 344 19.57 -4.88 6.02
CA GLN A 344 18.24 -5.35 5.62
C GLN A 344 17.71 -6.40 6.60
N ARG A 345 18.53 -7.40 6.91
CA ARG A 345 18.17 -8.45 7.87
C ARG A 345 17.98 -7.90 9.30
N PHE A 346 18.75 -6.88 9.66
CA PHE A 346 18.57 -6.18 10.94
C PHE A 346 17.23 -5.42 10.96
N GLY A 347 16.90 -4.71 9.86
CA GLY A 347 15.60 -4.04 9.69
C GLY A 347 14.41 -5.00 9.78
N GLU A 348 14.51 -6.17 9.13
CA GLU A 348 13.49 -7.22 9.24
C GLU A 348 13.30 -7.71 10.68
N THR A 349 14.40 -7.90 11.40
CA THR A 349 14.36 -8.34 12.81
C THR A 349 13.66 -7.30 13.68
N LEU A 350 13.99 -6.02 13.51
CA LEU A 350 13.34 -4.92 14.23
C LEU A 350 11.84 -4.84 13.90
N ALA A 351 11.47 -4.96 12.63
CA ALA A 351 10.08 -4.95 12.22
C ALA A 351 9.27 -6.09 12.85
N ARG A 352 9.86 -7.29 12.91
CA ARG A 352 9.23 -8.46 13.58
C ARG A 352 9.10 -8.24 15.09
N LEU A 353 10.12 -7.69 15.73
CA LEU A 353 10.06 -7.34 17.17
C LEU A 353 8.97 -6.29 17.43
N SER A 354 8.91 -5.24 16.61
CA SER A 354 7.87 -4.21 16.74
C SER A 354 6.46 -4.77 16.55
N ALA A 355 6.30 -5.75 15.65
CA ALA A 355 5.01 -6.42 15.44
C ALA A 355 4.58 -7.28 16.65
N LEU A 356 5.55 -7.81 17.43
CA LEU A 356 5.29 -8.63 18.62
C LEU A 356 5.03 -7.81 19.87
N VAL A 357 5.85 -6.78 20.12
CA VAL A 357 5.88 -6.07 21.41
C VAL A 357 5.35 -4.63 21.33
N GLY A 358 4.97 -4.16 20.15
CA GLY A 358 4.56 -2.77 19.91
C GLY A 358 5.72 -1.87 19.46
N VAL A 359 5.40 -0.90 18.59
CA VAL A 359 6.39 0.03 18.01
C VAL A 359 7.04 0.90 19.10
N GLU A 360 6.28 1.26 20.12
CA GLU A 360 6.72 2.08 21.26
C GLU A 360 7.74 1.39 22.15
N ASN A 361 7.83 0.06 22.08
CA ASN A 361 8.73 -0.76 22.92
C ASN A 361 10.02 -1.17 22.19
N VAL A 362 10.18 -0.79 20.93
CA VAL A 362 11.37 -1.12 20.12
C VAL A 362 12.03 0.14 19.59
N GLY A 363 13.26 0.37 20.00
CA GLY A 363 13.98 1.58 19.60
C GLY A 363 15.45 1.59 20.06
N VAL A 364 16.10 2.68 19.74
CA VAL A 364 17.44 3.01 20.27
C VAL A 364 17.26 3.93 21.47
N VAL A 365 18.01 3.65 22.53
CA VAL A 365 18.00 4.47 23.74
C VAL A 365 18.73 5.78 23.45
N GLU A 366 18.06 6.90 23.65
CA GLU A 366 18.62 8.24 23.62
C GLU A 366 18.48 8.88 25.01
N LEU A 367 19.53 9.51 25.50
CA LEU A 367 19.47 10.21 26.78
C LEU A 367 18.49 11.37 26.68
N ALA A 368 17.60 11.47 27.65
CA ALA A 368 16.73 12.64 27.77
C ALA A 368 17.56 13.82 28.31
N ASP A 369 17.27 15.03 27.84
CA ASP A 369 17.87 16.26 28.36
C ASP A 369 17.29 16.57 29.75
N SER A 370 17.69 15.77 30.72
CA SER A 370 17.23 15.84 32.10
C SER A 370 18.30 15.31 33.06
N HIS A 371 18.38 15.93 34.23
CA HIS A 371 19.22 15.42 35.32
C HIS A 371 18.53 14.33 36.15
N ARG A 372 17.31 13.93 35.77
CA ARG A 372 16.62 12.84 36.47
C ARG A 372 17.41 11.54 36.27
N PRO A 373 17.67 10.81 37.34
CA PRO A 373 18.34 9.53 37.23
C PRO A 373 17.59 8.58 36.28
N ASP A 374 18.33 7.87 35.42
CA ASP A 374 17.81 6.91 34.50
C ASP A 374 16.79 7.47 33.44
N ALA A 375 16.88 8.79 33.13
CA ALA A 375 16.04 9.43 32.13
C ALA A 375 16.55 9.12 30.73
N PHE A 376 15.76 8.41 29.95
CA PHE A 376 16.00 8.11 28.53
C PHE A 376 14.69 8.04 27.77
N ARG A 377 14.76 8.14 26.46
CA ARG A 377 13.63 7.91 25.56
C ARG A 377 14.02 6.87 24.50
N LEU A 378 13.05 6.11 24.03
CA LEU A 378 13.22 5.25 22.87
C LEU A 378 12.92 6.06 21.62
N VAL A 379 13.88 6.10 20.70
CA VAL A 379 13.71 6.71 19.37
C VAL A 379 13.78 5.63 18.31
N ALA A 380 13.10 5.87 17.17
CA ALA A 380 13.16 4.93 16.06
C ALA A 380 14.61 4.69 15.62
N PRO A 381 15.03 3.44 15.38
CA PRO A 381 16.38 3.15 14.93
C PRO A 381 16.69 3.89 13.62
N GLN A 382 17.73 4.69 13.62
CA GLN A 382 18.22 5.35 12.40
C GLN A 382 19.35 4.52 11.82
N PHE A 383 19.20 4.08 10.58
CA PHE A 383 20.22 3.27 9.89
C PHE A 383 21.34 4.11 9.27
N HIS A 384 21.22 5.43 9.35
CA HIS A 384 22.27 6.36 8.93
C HIS A 384 23.23 6.55 10.08
N HIS A 385 24.39 5.90 10.01
CA HIS A 385 25.52 6.31 10.83
C HIS A 385 25.95 7.71 10.38
N HIS A 386 25.42 8.74 11.04
CA HIS A 386 26.29 9.89 11.24
C HIS A 386 27.45 9.34 12.06
N ALA A 387 28.64 9.23 11.46
CA ALA A 387 29.85 9.10 12.22
C ALA A 387 29.80 10.28 13.19
N ASN A 388 29.43 10.01 14.44
CA ASN A 388 29.72 10.96 15.50
C ASN A 388 31.24 11.19 15.35
N PRO A 389 31.70 12.40 15.03
CA PRO A 389 33.13 12.65 15.02
C PRO A 389 33.59 12.13 16.35
N ALA A 390 34.51 11.15 16.33
CA ALA A 390 35.02 10.53 17.51
C ALA A 390 35.34 11.66 18.50
N GLY A 391 34.40 11.87 19.44
CA GLY A 391 34.63 12.81 20.51
C GLY A 391 35.97 12.37 21.12
N GLU A 392 36.86 13.28 21.33
CA GLU A 392 38.10 13.03 22.01
C GLU A 392 37.77 12.08 23.17
N PRO A 393 38.54 11.00 23.37
CA PRO A 393 38.29 10.08 24.47
C PRO A 393 38.20 10.94 25.74
N ALA A 394 37.01 10.95 26.35
CA ALA A 394 36.76 11.74 27.55
C ALA A 394 37.87 11.41 28.52
N ALA A 395 38.68 12.43 28.84
CA ALA A 395 39.81 12.30 29.73
C ALA A 395 39.37 11.53 30.99
N ASP A 396 40.09 10.45 31.32
CA ASP A 396 40.01 9.63 32.53
C ASP A 396 38.93 10.01 33.55
N LEU A 397 37.66 9.86 33.14
CA LEU A 397 36.58 9.86 34.11
C LEU A 397 36.72 8.56 34.88
N ALA A 398 37.08 8.68 36.15
CA ALA A 398 37.09 7.55 37.08
C ALA A 398 35.70 6.90 37.05
N VAL A 399 35.60 5.84 36.29
CA VAL A 399 34.33 5.09 36.15
C VAL A 399 34.12 4.37 37.48
N GLY A 400 33.08 4.75 38.20
CA GLY A 400 32.69 4.08 39.46
C GLY A 400 32.22 2.63 39.18
N LEU A 401 31.88 1.91 40.24
CA LEU A 401 31.32 0.56 40.11
C LEU A 401 30.05 0.57 39.24
N PRO A 402 29.92 -0.34 38.28
CA PRO A 402 28.70 -0.41 37.44
C PRO A 402 27.47 -0.75 38.27
N LEU A 403 26.41 0.06 38.10
CA LEU A 403 25.13 -0.13 38.76
C LEU A 403 24.17 -0.90 37.82
N ARG A 404 23.79 -2.11 38.23
CA ARG A 404 22.72 -2.88 37.57
C ARG A 404 21.37 -2.38 38.09
N ARG A 405 20.65 -1.57 37.29
CA ARG A 405 19.35 -1.02 37.66
C ARG A 405 18.21 -2.02 37.53
N TYR A 406 17.29 -1.95 38.48
CA TYR A 406 15.98 -2.64 38.39
C TYR A 406 14.97 -1.72 37.74
N ARG A 407 14.22 -2.24 36.78
CA ARG A 407 13.17 -1.52 36.06
C ARG A 407 11.89 -2.34 36.00
N PRO A 408 10.85 -1.95 36.75
CA PRO A 408 10.79 -0.80 37.68
C PRO A 408 11.65 -1.01 38.95
N PRO A 409 11.96 0.07 39.71
CA PRO A 409 12.60 -0.04 41.03
C PRO A 409 11.79 -0.95 41.97
N LEU A 410 12.47 -1.65 42.83
CA LEU A 410 11.84 -2.61 43.76
C LEU A 410 11.40 -1.92 45.02
N SER A 411 10.15 -2.07 45.41
CA SER A 411 9.64 -1.57 46.68
C SER A 411 10.42 -2.20 47.88
N ALA A 412 10.77 -1.40 48.85
CA ALA A 412 11.52 -1.84 50.04
C ALA A 412 10.95 -1.22 51.31
N VAL A 413 11.06 -1.95 52.40
CA VAL A 413 10.81 -1.45 53.76
C VAL A 413 12.15 -1.13 54.35
N VAL A 414 12.40 0.15 54.72
CA VAL A 414 13.66 0.58 55.27
C VAL A 414 13.42 1.10 56.72
N ARG A 415 14.15 0.52 57.69
CA ARG A 415 14.15 1.03 59.03
C ARG A 415 15.22 2.15 59.10
N VAL A 416 14.75 3.33 59.43
CA VAL A 416 15.57 4.53 59.52
C VAL A 416 15.93 4.78 60.99
N LEU A 417 17.23 5.01 61.29
CA LEU A 417 17.71 5.42 62.60
C LEU A 417 18.56 6.70 62.42
N ARG A 418 18.21 7.76 63.17
CA ARG A 418 18.87 9.07 63.07
C ARG A 418 18.90 9.65 61.66
N GLN A 419 17.78 9.48 60.91
CA GLN A 419 17.59 9.90 59.53
C GLN A 419 18.43 9.14 58.47
N GLU A 420 18.96 7.99 58.85
CA GLU A 420 19.81 7.16 57.96
C GLU A 420 19.27 5.74 57.86
N PRO A 421 19.37 5.08 56.72
CA PRO A 421 18.94 3.69 56.55
C PRO A 421 19.79 2.76 57.42
N ALA A 422 19.16 1.92 58.23
CA ALA A 422 19.79 1.01 59.17
C ALA A 422 19.50 -0.47 58.88
N GLU A 423 18.37 -0.76 58.29
CA GLU A 423 17.98 -2.12 57.88
C GLU A 423 17.05 -2.02 56.66
N VAL A 424 17.25 -2.91 55.72
CA VAL A 424 16.50 -2.98 54.46
C VAL A 424 15.82 -4.33 54.35
N SER A 425 14.55 -4.34 53.90
CA SER A 425 13.82 -5.57 53.63
C SER A 425 13.05 -5.40 52.32
N SER A 426 13.26 -6.30 51.35
CA SER A 426 12.60 -6.34 50.05
C SER A 426 12.44 -7.78 49.57
N ALA A 427 11.82 -7.99 48.43
CA ALA A 427 11.68 -9.29 47.78
C ALA A 427 13.05 -9.90 47.37
N VAL A 428 14.09 -9.08 47.17
CA VAL A 428 15.38 -9.52 46.61
C VAL A 428 16.48 -9.58 47.68
N VAL A 429 16.45 -8.63 48.58
CA VAL A 429 17.49 -8.53 49.64
C VAL A 429 16.90 -8.07 50.97
N SER A 430 17.40 -8.64 52.06
CA SER A 430 17.08 -8.21 53.44
C SER A 430 18.31 -8.34 54.30
N GLY A 431 18.55 -7.35 55.18
CA GLY A 431 19.66 -7.33 56.10
C GLY A 431 19.95 -5.95 56.73
N ARG A 432 20.94 -5.94 57.65
CA ARG A 432 21.42 -4.71 58.26
C ARG A 432 22.34 -3.95 57.33
N VAL A 433 22.24 -2.64 57.34
CA VAL A 433 23.16 -1.75 56.64
C VAL A 433 24.44 -1.59 57.48
N VAL A 434 25.58 -2.05 56.92
CA VAL A 434 26.88 -1.98 57.56
C VAL A 434 27.68 -0.74 57.16
N ALA A 435 27.51 -0.28 55.95
CA ALA A 435 28.08 0.98 55.46
C ALA A 435 27.03 1.73 54.59
N ARG A 436 27.15 3.04 54.55
CA ARG A 436 26.24 3.91 53.77
C ARG A 436 26.94 5.19 53.34
N LEU A 437 26.54 5.67 52.15
CA LEU A 437 26.90 6.96 51.59
C LEU A 437 25.65 7.67 51.14
N GLY A 438 25.51 8.96 51.44
CA GLY A 438 24.34 9.76 51.11
C GLY A 438 23.90 10.65 52.28
N PRO A 439 22.72 11.31 52.23
CA PRO A 439 21.86 11.31 51.09
C PRO A 439 22.40 12.14 49.91
N TYR A 440 22.30 11.59 48.72
CA TYR A 440 22.47 12.36 47.49
C TYR A 440 21.11 12.90 47.12
N ARG A 441 20.95 14.24 47.10
CA ARG A 441 19.70 14.88 46.80
C ARG A 441 19.68 15.43 45.38
N ALA A 442 18.71 15.01 44.61
CA ALA A 442 18.50 15.53 43.26
C ALA A 442 17.04 15.93 43.08
N SER A 443 16.81 17.02 42.35
CA SER A 443 15.45 17.49 42.01
C SER A 443 15.50 18.22 40.69
N GLY A 444 14.38 18.24 39.98
CA GLY A 444 14.29 18.95 38.71
C GLY A 444 12.84 19.11 38.24
N ALA A 445 12.70 19.74 37.08
CA ALA A 445 11.43 20.04 36.45
C ALA A 445 10.46 20.82 37.38
N TRP A 446 10.99 21.67 38.29
CA TRP A 446 10.20 22.46 39.25
C TRP A 446 9.28 23.48 38.58
N TRP A 447 9.48 23.74 37.29
CA TRP A 447 8.66 24.61 36.43
C TRP A 447 7.58 23.85 35.64
N GLU A 448 7.55 22.52 35.74
CA GLU A 448 6.59 21.65 35.03
C GLU A 448 5.58 21.05 36.02
N SER A 449 4.50 20.48 35.47
CA SER A 449 3.50 19.75 36.26
C SER A 449 4.07 18.46 36.90
N GLU A 450 5.13 17.90 36.33
CA GLU A 450 5.79 16.66 36.75
C GLU A 450 7.13 16.95 37.42
N GLN A 451 7.12 17.80 38.45
CA GLN A 451 8.31 18.01 39.26
C GLN A 451 8.74 16.71 39.96
N TRP A 452 10.04 16.52 40.08
CA TRP A 452 10.61 15.35 40.76
C TRP A 452 11.65 15.75 41.80
N SER A 453 11.70 14.97 42.86
CA SER A 453 12.71 15.11 43.92
C SER A 453 12.99 13.72 44.50
N VAL A 454 14.25 13.37 44.63
CA VAL A 454 14.71 12.05 45.12
C VAL A 454 15.86 12.22 46.04
N GLU A 455 15.88 11.44 47.15
CA GLU A 455 17.02 11.26 48.01
C GLU A 455 17.58 9.86 47.80
N GLU A 456 18.82 9.75 47.34
CA GLU A 456 19.47 8.47 47.03
C GLU A 456 20.52 8.13 48.08
N TRP A 457 20.67 6.84 48.34
CA TRP A 457 21.64 6.29 49.28
C TRP A 457 22.36 5.09 48.65
N ASP A 458 23.68 5.04 48.74
CA ASP A 458 24.44 3.83 48.49
C ASP A 458 24.66 3.10 49.80
N VAL A 459 24.17 1.86 49.90
CA VAL A 459 24.19 1.08 51.15
C VAL A 459 24.84 -0.28 50.94
N GLU A 460 25.71 -0.66 51.85
CA GLU A 460 26.23 -2.02 51.92
C GLU A 460 25.36 -2.81 52.90
N ILE A 461 24.76 -3.89 52.42
CA ILE A 461 23.95 -4.79 53.23
C ILE A 461 24.82 -5.99 53.62
N GLU A 462 24.82 -6.31 54.90
CA GLU A 462 25.67 -7.35 55.53
C GLU A 462 25.63 -8.67 54.72
N SER A 463 26.81 -9.07 54.22
CA SER A 463 27.02 -10.29 53.40
C SER A 463 26.15 -10.40 52.15
N ARG A 464 25.57 -9.28 51.64
CA ARG A 464 24.65 -9.26 50.49
C ARG A 464 25.11 -8.35 49.35
N GLY A 465 26.05 -7.44 49.58
CA GLY A 465 26.61 -6.55 48.60
C GLY A 465 26.14 -5.10 48.71
N LEU A 466 26.47 -4.32 47.69
CA LEU A 466 26.23 -2.88 47.64
C LEU A 466 24.99 -2.58 46.75
N TYR A 467 24.10 -1.78 47.29
CA TYR A 467 22.83 -1.43 46.65
C TYR A 467 22.61 0.08 46.63
N ARG A 468 21.91 0.59 45.62
CA ARG A 468 21.38 1.94 45.61
C ARG A 468 19.91 1.93 46.02
N LEU A 469 19.60 2.72 47.05
CA LEU A 469 18.25 2.98 47.51
C LEU A 469 17.86 4.40 47.14
N HIS A 470 16.59 4.63 46.92
CA HIS A 470 16.03 5.98 46.89
C HIS A 470 14.77 6.08 47.75
N GLN A 471 14.49 7.30 48.20
CA GLN A 471 13.29 7.64 48.91
C GLN A 471 12.47 8.65 48.09
N GLU A 472 11.21 8.33 47.90
CA GLU A 472 10.18 9.19 47.36
C GLU A 472 9.04 9.40 48.39
N PRO A 473 8.09 10.36 48.15
CA PRO A 473 6.93 10.50 48.98
C PRO A 473 6.08 9.23 49.12
N SER A 474 6.14 8.34 48.14
CA SER A 474 5.44 7.05 48.05
C SER A 474 6.12 5.95 48.93
N GLY A 475 7.37 6.10 49.31
CA GLY A 475 8.12 5.10 50.06
C GLY A 475 9.59 4.96 49.68
N TRP A 476 10.18 3.84 50.13
CA TRP A 476 11.54 3.47 49.80
C TRP A 476 11.59 2.44 48.68
N PHE A 477 12.60 2.57 47.85
CA PHE A 477 12.82 1.68 46.69
C PHE A 477 14.28 1.31 46.57
N ILE A 478 14.55 0.13 45.97
CA ILE A 478 15.88 -0.29 45.55
C ILE A 478 16.00 -0.05 44.04
N ASP A 479 16.89 0.83 43.65
CA ASP A 479 17.20 1.15 42.28
C ASP A 479 18.01 0.07 41.56
N GLY A 480 18.85 -0.59 42.28
CA GLY A 480 19.75 -1.59 41.71
C GLY A 480 20.82 -2.09 42.67
N CYS A 481 21.66 -2.97 42.17
CA CYS A 481 22.85 -3.46 42.85
C CYS A 481 24.11 -3.10 42.08
N TYR A 482 25.18 -2.80 42.80
CA TYR A 482 26.49 -2.58 42.21
C TYR A 482 27.18 -3.91 41.92
N ASP A 483 27.78 -4.00 40.74
CA ASP A 483 28.62 -5.16 40.41
C ASP A 483 30.02 -4.97 41.01
N THR A 484 30.24 -5.63 42.14
CA THR A 484 31.51 -5.54 42.87
C THR A 484 32.58 -6.50 42.35
N GLY A 485 32.28 -7.28 41.26
CA GLY A 485 33.23 -8.27 40.72
C GLY A 485 33.52 -9.43 41.66
N LEU A 486 32.91 -9.46 42.85
CA LEU A 486 33.03 -10.55 43.81
C LEU A 486 31.90 -11.56 43.53
N ARG A 487 32.25 -12.66 42.86
CA ARG A 487 31.45 -13.91 42.84
C ARG A 487 31.92 -14.82 43.94
#